data_acaa43b4d7301ad97bbac95681c989de
#
_entry.id   acaa43b4d7301ad97bbac95681c989de
#
_cell.length_a   1.000
_cell.length_b   1.000
_cell.length_c   1.000
_cell.angle_alpha   90.00
_cell.angle_beta   90.00
_cell.angle_gamma   90.00
#
_symmetry.space_group_name_H-M   'P 1'
#
loop_
_entity.id
_entity.type
_entity.pdbx_description
1 polymer ?
#
loop_
_entity_poly.entity_id
_entity_poly.type
_entity_poly.pdbx_seq_one_letter_code
_entity_poly.pdbx_strand_id
1 'polypeptide(L)'
;MKTSKKGSVNIPHHIGFIVDGNRRWARKYNFPVNYGHKRGYDKVKKVIDWSFKKGIKVLSLYAFSTENWGRSKGEINHLMNLIKQLFDQDLKYFMKNEIKLLISGWMDDPRLSAEIKKIAKEGQRRTKNNKKGIVNLAFNYGGRLEIIQAVKRIVKEKIKVSAIKEDLINKYLWVPGLPDPDIIVRTSEMRLSGFLLWQSAYSELCFIDKYWPSMTEKDVDGVLAEYSRRKRRFGR
;
A
#
# COMPACT_ATOMS: atom_id res chain seq x y z
N MET A 1 2.00 -15.72 -44.81
CA MET A 1 2.36 -14.66 -43.85
C MET A 1 1.58 -14.90 -42.57
N LYS A 2 2.25 -15.36 -41.51
CA LYS A 2 1.60 -15.54 -40.19
C LYS A 2 1.60 -14.19 -39.48
N THR A 3 0.42 -13.59 -39.33
CA THR A 3 0.23 -12.39 -38.50
C THR A 3 0.62 -12.74 -37.07
N SER A 4 1.72 -12.17 -36.57
CA SER A 4 2.11 -12.28 -35.17
C SER A 4 1.02 -11.63 -34.32
N LYS A 5 0.28 -12.43 -33.53
CA LYS A 5 -0.55 -11.92 -32.45
C LYS A 5 0.33 -11.05 -31.57
N LYS A 6 0.10 -9.73 -31.55
CA LYS A 6 0.65 -8.83 -30.53
C LYS A 6 0.36 -9.47 -29.17
N GLY A 7 1.39 -9.95 -28.49
CA GLY A 7 1.26 -10.53 -27.16
C GLY A 7 0.55 -9.52 -26.26
N SER A 8 -0.55 -9.92 -25.64
CA SER A 8 -1.22 -9.10 -24.63
C SER A 8 -0.21 -8.76 -23.53
N VAL A 9 0.05 -7.48 -23.30
CA VAL A 9 0.91 -7.03 -22.21
C VAL A 9 0.29 -7.55 -20.92
N ASN A 10 1.02 -8.40 -20.20
CA ASN A 10 0.55 -8.93 -18.91
C ASN A 10 0.65 -7.79 -17.89
N ILE A 11 -0.52 -7.28 -17.47
CA ILE A 11 -0.63 -6.16 -16.52
C ILE A 11 -0.95 -6.74 -15.14
N PRO A 12 -0.22 -6.36 -14.08
CA PRO A 12 -0.52 -6.80 -12.72
C PRO A 12 -1.90 -6.26 -12.29
N HIS A 13 -2.67 -7.09 -11.64
CA HIS A 13 -3.96 -6.70 -11.07
C HIS A 13 -3.77 -5.83 -9.82
N HIS A 14 -2.80 -6.20 -8.96
CA HIS A 14 -2.50 -5.52 -7.71
C HIS A 14 -1.00 -5.17 -7.61
N ILE A 15 -0.71 -3.90 -7.38
CA ILE A 15 0.66 -3.42 -7.10
C ILE A 15 0.73 -2.91 -5.66
N GLY A 16 1.74 -3.37 -4.92
CA GLY A 16 2.11 -2.80 -3.63
C GLY A 16 3.28 -1.80 -3.79
N PHE A 17 3.16 -0.58 -3.26
CA PHE A 17 4.24 0.42 -3.26
C PHE A 17 4.75 0.69 -1.85
N ILE A 18 6.06 0.52 -1.66
CA ILE A 18 6.77 1.01 -0.47
C ILE A 18 7.36 2.37 -0.82
N VAL A 19 6.71 3.42 -0.32
CA VAL A 19 6.93 4.83 -0.70
C VAL A 19 8.11 5.44 0.07
N ASP A 20 9.31 4.92 -0.16
CA ASP A 20 10.50 5.23 0.62
C ASP A 20 11.39 6.32 -0.01
N GLY A 21 12.18 6.97 0.83
CA GLY A 21 13.18 7.97 0.43
C GLY A 21 12.75 9.42 0.63
N ASN A 22 11.59 9.74 1.21
CA ASN A 22 11.11 11.12 1.41
C ASN A 22 12.11 11.99 2.21
N ARG A 23 12.67 11.46 3.31
CA ARG A 23 13.67 12.15 4.14
C ARG A 23 14.99 12.35 3.39
N ARG A 24 15.47 11.32 2.69
CA ARG A 24 16.72 11.36 1.93
C ARG A 24 16.60 12.33 0.75
N TRP A 25 15.45 12.33 0.09
CA TRP A 25 15.13 13.31 -0.96
C TRP A 25 15.22 14.74 -0.42
N ALA A 26 14.55 15.03 0.69
CA ALA A 26 14.60 16.36 1.30
C ALA A 26 16.02 16.81 1.60
N ARG A 27 16.84 15.95 2.25
CA ARG A 27 18.24 16.24 2.55
C ARG A 27 19.08 16.48 1.29
N LYS A 28 18.90 15.64 0.25
CA LYS A 28 19.62 15.77 -1.03
C LYS A 28 19.40 17.14 -1.69
N TYR A 29 18.21 17.70 -1.54
CA TYR A 29 17.83 18.98 -2.15
C TYR A 29 17.77 20.13 -1.15
N ASN A 30 18.37 19.97 0.03
CA ASN A 30 18.43 20.99 1.11
C ASN A 30 17.05 21.50 1.56
N PHE A 31 16.04 20.63 1.57
CA PHE A 31 14.71 20.93 2.10
C PHE A 31 14.50 20.36 3.50
N PRO A 32 13.63 20.96 4.31
CA PRO A 32 13.17 20.37 5.56
C PRO A 32 12.55 18.99 5.34
N VAL A 33 12.72 18.06 6.29
CA VAL A 33 12.19 16.68 6.21
C VAL A 33 10.69 16.67 5.95
N ASN A 34 9.93 17.55 6.60
CA ASN A 34 8.48 17.66 6.44
C ASN A 34 8.08 18.03 5.01
N TYR A 35 8.88 18.84 4.31
CA TYR A 35 8.66 19.14 2.90
C TYR A 35 8.82 17.88 2.03
N GLY A 36 9.81 17.03 2.33
CA GLY A 36 9.96 15.75 1.66
C GLY A 36 8.75 14.83 1.82
N HIS A 37 8.18 14.77 3.03
CA HIS A 37 6.94 14.02 3.28
C HIS A 37 5.75 14.59 2.52
N LYS A 38 5.59 15.92 2.50
CA LYS A 38 4.53 16.57 1.71
C LYS A 38 4.68 16.29 0.22
N ARG A 39 5.89 16.39 -0.34
CA ARG A 39 6.17 16.04 -1.75
C ARG A 39 5.88 14.57 -2.05
N GLY A 40 6.21 13.67 -1.13
CA GLY A 40 5.88 12.26 -1.24
C GLY A 40 4.38 12.02 -1.20
N TYR A 41 3.66 12.72 -0.34
CA TYR A 41 2.21 12.69 -0.27
C TYR A 41 1.54 13.15 -1.58
N ASP A 42 1.99 14.28 -2.13
CA ASP A 42 1.48 14.80 -3.41
C ASP A 42 1.76 13.84 -4.58
N LYS A 43 2.85 13.04 -4.49
CA LYS A 43 3.19 12.01 -5.46
C LYS A 43 2.20 10.85 -5.46
N VAL A 44 1.65 10.50 -4.29
CA VAL A 44 0.69 9.38 -4.14
C VAL A 44 -0.46 9.50 -5.13
N LYS A 45 -1.11 10.65 -5.21
CA LYS A 45 -2.25 10.88 -6.13
C LYS A 45 -1.84 10.66 -7.60
N LYS A 46 -0.67 11.18 -7.99
CA LYS A 46 -0.15 11.01 -9.35
C LYS A 46 0.08 9.54 -9.68
N VAL A 47 0.68 8.78 -8.76
CA VAL A 47 0.93 7.34 -8.97
C VAL A 47 -0.39 6.56 -9.02
N ILE A 48 -1.39 6.92 -8.21
CA ILE A 48 -2.74 6.34 -8.28
C ILE A 48 -3.33 6.58 -9.68
N ASP A 49 -3.32 7.83 -10.16
CA ASP A 49 -3.87 8.19 -11.48
C ASP A 49 -3.16 7.45 -12.61
N TRP A 50 -1.83 7.44 -12.62
CA TRP A 50 -1.04 6.74 -13.64
C TRP A 50 -1.33 5.24 -13.64
N SER A 51 -1.37 4.62 -12.48
CA SER A 51 -1.60 3.18 -12.34
C SER A 51 -2.98 2.77 -12.84
N PHE A 52 -4.03 3.47 -12.42
CA PHE A 52 -5.39 3.15 -12.86
C PHE A 52 -5.63 3.43 -14.35
N LYS A 53 -5.03 4.48 -14.92
CA LYS A 53 -5.04 4.72 -16.36
C LYS A 53 -4.41 3.58 -17.16
N LYS A 54 -3.43 2.88 -16.58
CA LYS A 54 -2.74 1.74 -17.19
C LYS A 54 -3.44 0.39 -16.91
N GLY A 55 -4.61 0.39 -16.29
CA GLY A 55 -5.43 -0.81 -16.12
C GLY A 55 -5.26 -1.56 -14.79
N ILE A 56 -4.37 -1.10 -13.89
CA ILE A 56 -4.24 -1.64 -12.54
C ILE A 56 -5.59 -1.49 -11.80
N LYS A 57 -5.94 -2.47 -10.97
CA LYS A 57 -7.22 -2.48 -10.23
C LYS A 57 -7.04 -2.26 -8.74
N VAL A 58 -5.91 -2.64 -8.19
CA VAL A 58 -5.63 -2.54 -6.76
C VAL A 58 -4.25 -1.94 -6.53
N LEU A 59 -4.18 -0.94 -5.63
CA LEU A 59 -2.92 -0.37 -5.16
C LEU A 59 -2.85 -0.47 -3.65
N SER A 60 -1.81 -1.09 -3.11
CA SER A 60 -1.48 -1.01 -1.69
C SER A 60 -0.30 -0.06 -1.50
N LEU A 61 -0.44 0.91 -0.59
CA LEU A 61 0.57 1.95 -0.34
C LEU A 61 1.05 1.87 1.11
N TYR A 62 2.35 1.70 1.34
CA TYR A 62 2.93 1.69 2.68
C TYR A 62 3.08 3.12 3.20
N ALA A 63 2.02 3.66 3.79
CA ALA A 63 1.94 5.06 4.19
C ALA A 63 2.62 5.35 5.54
N PHE A 64 2.43 4.46 6.54
CA PHE A 64 3.01 4.62 7.88
C PHE A 64 3.18 3.25 8.54
N SER A 65 4.43 2.90 8.87
CA SER A 65 4.71 1.63 9.56
C SER A 65 4.69 1.79 11.10
N THR A 66 4.50 0.67 11.80
CA THR A 66 4.57 0.65 13.28
C THR A 66 5.93 1.09 13.81
N GLU A 67 7.00 0.88 13.06
CA GLU A 67 8.35 1.32 13.41
C GLU A 67 8.52 2.85 13.31
N ASN A 68 7.66 3.53 12.56
CA ASN A 68 7.72 5.00 12.41
C ASN A 68 7.35 5.75 13.70
N TRP A 69 6.73 5.09 14.68
CA TRP A 69 6.52 5.69 16.00
C TRP A 69 7.82 6.01 16.75
N GLY A 70 8.95 5.43 16.34
CA GLY A 70 10.28 5.78 16.86
C GLY A 70 10.87 7.09 16.32
N ARG A 71 10.16 7.81 15.46
CA ARG A 71 10.58 9.10 14.91
C ARG A 71 10.36 10.25 15.91
N SER A 72 10.88 11.43 15.61
CA SER A 72 10.63 12.61 16.45
C SER A 72 9.14 12.96 16.52
N LYS A 73 8.68 13.51 17.64
CA LYS A 73 7.28 13.94 17.83
C LYS A 73 6.82 14.90 16.74
N GLY A 74 7.66 15.84 16.31
CA GLY A 74 7.34 16.80 15.26
C GLY A 74 7.13 16.14 13.90
N GLU A 75 7.96 15.14 13.53
CA GLU A 75 7.79 14.37 12.31
C GLU A 75 6.51 13.52 12.35
N ILE A 76 6.25 12.84 13.48
CA ILE A 76 5.03 12.05 13.67
C ILE A 76 3.78 12.92 13.52
N ASN A 77 3.73 14.07 14.19
CA ASN A 77 2.61 14.99 14.11
C ASN A 77 2.36 15.47 12.67
N HIS A 78 3.44 15.78 11.93
CA HIS A 78 3.33 16.16 10.53
C HIS A 78 2.75 15.03 9.67
N LEU A 79 3.22 13.79 9.84
CA LEU A 79 2.70 12.61 9.14
C LEU A 79 1.23 12.35 9.47
N MET A 80 0.83 12.46 10.75
CA MET A 80 -0.57 12.33 11.16
C MET A 80 -1.46 13.41 10.52
N ASN A 81 -0.96 14.64 10.37
CA ASN A 81 -1.69 15.70 9.66
C ASN A 81 -1.85 15.41 8.16
N LEU A 82 -0.85 14.81 7.50
CA LEU A 82 -0.98 14.36 6.10
C LEU A 82 -2.03 13.24 5.97
N ILE A 83 -2.09 12.32 6.94
CA ILE A 83 -3.11 11.28 6.97
C ILE A 83 -4.50 11.87 7.19
N LYS A 84 -4.65 12.85 8.10
CA LYS A 84 -5.91 13.59 8.26
C LYS A 84 -6.32 14.28 6.97
N GLN A 85 -5.40 14.99 6.31
CA GLN A 85 -5.67 15.63 5.02
C GLN A 85 -6.18 14.63 3.98
N LEU A 86 -5.61 13.44 3.91
CA LEU A 86 -6.04 12.39 2.97
C LEU A 86 -7.50 11.96 3.23
N PHE A 87 -7.87 11.75 4.49
CA PHE A 87 -9.21 11.27 4.84
C PHE A 87 -10.28 12.36 4.84
N ASP A 88 -9.91 13.61 5.01
CA ASP A 88 -10.83 14.75 5.07
C ASP A 88 -10.92 15.46 3.71
N GLN A 89 -9.82 16.05 3.27
CA GLN A 89 -9.80 16.91 2.07
C GLN A 89 -9.77 16.08 0.77
N ASP A 90 -9.02 14.97 0.76
CA ASP A 90 -8.83 14.17 -0.45
C ASP A 90 -9.88 13.07 -0.62
N LEU A 91 -10.79 12.90 0.34
CA LEU A 91 -11.90 11.96 0.19
C LEU A 91 -12.77 12.29 -1.04
N LYS A 92 -12.93 13.56 -1.37
CA LYS A 92 -13.62 14.01 -2.59
C LYS A 92 -12.97 13.45 -3.86
N TYR A 93 -11.63 13.34 -3.90
CA TYR A 93 -10.89 12.74 -5.01
C TYR A 93 -11.26 11.26 -5.17
N PHE A 94 -11.28 10.47 -4.08
CA PHE A 94 -11.65 9.05 -4.12
C PHE A 94 -13.10 8.86 -4.56
N MET A 95 -14.01 9.69 -4.07
CA MET A 95 -15.43 9.66 -4.46
C MET A 95 -15.62 10.01 -5.94
N LYS A 96 -15.02 11.12 -6.41
CA LYS A 96 -15.12 11.56 -7.82
C LYS A 96 -14.59 10.53 -8.80
N ASN A 97 -13.51 9.82 -8.42
CA ASN A 97 -12.85 8.83 -9.28
C ASN A 97 -13.37 7.40 -9.05
N GLU A 98 -14.42 7.23 -8.23
CA GLU A 98 -15.02 5.93 -7.89
C GLU A 98 -13.99 4.91 -7.37
N ILE A 99 -13.02 5.39 -6.57
CA ILE A 99 -11.97 4.56 -5.96
C ILE A 99 -12.41 4.16 -4.55
N LYS A 100 -12.42 2.87 -4.27
CA LYS A 100 -12.66 2.32 -2.93
C LYS A 100 -11.39 2.48 -2.09
N LEU A 101 -11.54 3.07 -0.90
CA LEU A 101 -10.46 3.22 0.08
C LEU A 101 -10.56 2.12 1.13
N LEU A 102 -9.46 1.40 1.33
CA LEU A 102 -9.29 0.43 2.41
C LEU A 102 -8.10 0.84 3.28
N ILE A 103 -8.09 0.37 4.53
CA ILE A 103 -7.00 0.63 5.46
C ILE A 103 -6.57 -0.68 6.09
N SER A 104 -5.32 -1.06 5.85
CA SER A 104 -4.64 -2.14 6.55
C SER A 104 -3.81 -1.56 7.69
N GLY A 105 -4.00 -2.03 8.92
CA GLY A 105 -3.17 -1.62 10.04
C GLY A 105 -3.86 -1.78 11.39
N TRP A 106 -3.09 -1.60 12.45
CA TRP A 106 -3.58 -1.72 13.82
C TRP A 106 -4.35 -0.44 14.23
N MET A 107 -5.64 -0.40 13.88
CA MET A 107 -6.49 0.77 14.14
C MET A 107 -6.90 0.90 15.62
N ASP A 108 -6.77 -0.16 16.42
CA ASP A 108 -7.02 -0.11 17.87
C ASP A 108 -5.80 0.37 18.69
N ASP A 109 -4.69 0.72 18.04
CA ASP A 109 -3.49 1.24 18.70
C ASP A 109 -3.85 2.45 19.57
N PRO A 110 -3.50 2.45 20.88
CA PRO A 110 -3.79 3.58 21.78
C PRO A 110 -3.06 4.87 21.41
N ARG A 111 -1.99 4.80 20.61
CA ARG A 111 -1.25 5.97 20.12
C ARG A 111 -2.00 6.74 19.03
N LEU A 112 -2.98 6.10 18.37
CA LEU A 112 -3.83 6.76 17.37
C LEU A 112 -4.94 7.55 18.06
N SER A 113 -5.09 8.82 17.68
CA SER A 113 -6.18 9.66 18.20
C SER A 113 -7.54 9.14 17.76
N ALA A 114 -8.57 9.37 18.60
CA ALA A 114 -9.95 9.04 18.25
C ALA A 114 -10.41 9.70 16.96
N GLU A 115 -9.93 10.92 16.68
CA GLU A 115 -10.20 11.64 15.43
C GLU A 115 -9.70 10.87 14.20
N ILE A 116 -8.44 10.42 14.20
CA ILE A 116 -7.87 9.63 13.07
C ILE A 116 -8.67 8.34 12.87
N LYS A 117 -9.01 7.63 13.95
CA LYS A 117 -9.81 6.41 13.86
C LYS A 117 -11.19 6.67 13.24
N LYS A 118 -11.85 7.77 13.65
CA LYS A 118 -13.17 8.19 13.15
C LYS A 118 -13.11 8.54 11.66
N ILE A 119 -12.20 9.43 11.23
CA ILE A 119 -12.12 9.85 9.83
C ILE A 119 -11.69 8.71 8.90
N ALA A 120 -10.81 7.82 9.36
CA ALA A 120 -10.40 6.62 8.63
C ALA A 120 -11.59 5.67 8.39
N LYS A 121 -12.40 5.40 9.43
CA LYS A 121 -13.63 4.60 9.34
C LYS A 121 -14.64 5.24 8.39
N GLU A 122 -14.82 6.55 8.49
CA GLU A 122 -15.74 7.30 7.63
C GLU A 122 -15.29 7.29 6.16
N GLY A 123 -13.99 7.46 5.88
CA GLY A 123 -13.43 7.36 4.54
C GLY A 123 -13.72 6.01 3.88
N GLN A 124 -13.49 4.91 4.60
CA GLN A 124 -13.83 3.57 4.12
C GLN A 124 -15.35 3.41 3.88
N ARG A 125 -16.18 3.86 4.83
CA ARG A 125 -17.65 3.78 4.72
C ARG A 125 -18.17 4.52 3.50
N ARG A 126 -17.71 5.74 3.26
CA ARG A 126 -18.18 6.57 2.13
C ARG A 126 -17.78 6.01 0.78
N THR A 127 -16.60 5.38 0.69
CA THR A 127 -16.08 4.85 -0.59
C THR A 127 -16.41 3.36 -0.81
N LYS A 128 -17.14 2.71 0.11
CA LYS A 128 -17.38 1.25 0.08
C LYS A 128 -18.01 0.73 -1.21
N ASN A 129 -18.85 1.54 -1.86
CA ASN A 129 -19.58 1.16 -3.08
C ASN A 129 -18.85 1.58 -4.37
N ASN A 130 -17.69 2.23 -4.27
CA ASN A 130 -16.87 2.61 -5.42
C ASN A 130 -16.29 1.36 -6.10
N LYS A 131 -16.29 1.31 -7.44
CA LYS A 131 -16.02 0.08 -8.21
C LYS A 131 -14.87 0.20 -9.22
N LYS A 132 -14.36 1.38 -9.47
CA LYS A 132 -13.35 1.60 -10.53
C LYS A 132 -11.98 1.06 -10.17
N GLY A 133 -11.63 1.10 -8.87
CA GLY A 133 -10.39 0.57 -8.34
C GLY A 133 -10.35 0.59 -6.83
N ILE A 134 -9.33 -0.04 -6.25
CA ILE A 134 -9.11 -0.10 -4.80
C ILE A 134 -7.76 0.52 -4.48
N VAL A 135 -7.74 1.44 -3.51
CA VAL A 135 -6.52 1.91 -2.86
C VAL A 135 -6.55 1.41 -1.42
N ASN A 136 -5.60 0.57 -1.06
CA ASN A 136 -5.37 0.10 0.30
C ASN A 136 -4.21 0.88 0.91
N LEU A 137 -4.46 1.61 2.00
CA LEU A 137 -3.43 2.30 2.76
C LEU A 137 -2.95 1.40 3.90
N ALA A 138 -1.74 0.91 3.82
CA ALA A 138 -1.06 0.30 4.95
C ALA A 138 -0.61 1.41 5.90
N PHE A 139 -1.49 1.71 6.89
CA PHE A 139 -1.33 2.79 7.87
C PHE A 139 -1.30 2.22 9.27
N ASN A 140 -0.32 2.63 10.06
CA ASN A 140 0.03 1.99 11.33
C ASN A 140 0.17 0.47 11.17
N TYR A 141 0.83 0.09 10.07
CA TYR A 141 0.94 -1.26 9.59
C TYR A 141 2.30 -1.88 9.96
N GLY A 142 2.28 -3.16 10.29
CA GLY A 142 3.47 -4.00 10.44
C GLY A 142 3.10 -5.45 10.17
N GLY A 143 3.73 -6.09 9.16
CA GLY A 143 3.33 -7.44 8.74
C GLY A 143 3.50 -8.51 9.82
N ARG A 144 4.56 -8.42 10.65
CA ARG A 144 4.69 -9.31 11.82
C ARG A 144 3.57 -9.06 12.84
N LEU A 145 3.23 -7.81 13.09
CA LEU A 145 2.15 -7.45 13.99
C LEU A 145 0.79 -7.91 13.44
N GLU A 146 0.55 -7.77 12.14
CA GLU A 146 -0.68 -8.27 11.49
C GLU A 146 -0.88 -9.77 11.75
N ILE A 147 0.17 -10.57 11.52
CA ILE A 147 0.14 -12.02 11.77
C ILE A 147 -0.12 -12.31 13.25
N ILE A 148 0.59 -11.64 14.16
CA ILE A 148 0.38 -11.81 15.61
C ILE A 148 -1.07 -11.46 16.00
N GLN A 149 -1.64 -10.39 15.47
CA GLN A 149 -3.02 -10.00 15.75
C GLN A 149 -4.03 -11.01 15.17
N ALA A 150 -3.77 -11.56 13.99
CA ALA A 150 -4.58 -12.64 13.42
C ALA A 150 -4.56 -13.87 14.33
N VAL A 151 -3.39 -14.32 14.78
CA VAL A 151 -3.25 -15.46 15.71
C VAL A 151 -3.99 -15.18 17.04
N LYS A 152 -3.81 -13.99 17.63
CA LYS A 152 -4.52 -13.63 18.88
C LYS A 152 -6.04 -13.70 18.72
N ARG A 153 -6.59 -13.26 17.59
CA ARG A 153 -8.03 -13.33 17.29
C ARG A 153 -8.50 -14.77 17.16
N ILE A 154 -7.76 -15.61 16.42
CA ILE A 154 -8.06 -17.03 16.25
C ILE A 154 -8.11 -17.76 17.62
N VAL A 155 -7.13 -17.52 18.49
CA VAL A 155 -7.08 -18.09 19.85
C VAL A 155 -8.25 -17.59 20.71
N LYS A 156 -8.51 -16.26 20.67
CA LYS A 156 -9.62 -15.66 21.43
C LYS A 156 -10.98 -16.24 21.04
N GLU A 157 -11.19 -16.49 19.76
CA GLU A 157 -12.43 -17.08 19.20
C GLU A 157 -12.49 -18.60 19.34
N LYS A 158 -11.48 -19.23 20.01
CA LYS A 158 -11.40 -20.68 20.27
C LYS A 158 -11.55 -21.52 18.99
N ILE A 159 -10.98 -21.07 17.88
CA ILE A 159 -11.01 -21.81 16.63
C ILE A 159 -10.26 -23.13 16.78
N LYS A 160 -10.87 -24.25 16.34
CA LYS A 160 -10.25 -25.58 16.39
C LYS A 160 -8.98 -25.60 15.56
N VAL A 161 -7.91 -26.23 16.09
CA VAL A 161 -6.61 -26.34 15.42
C VAL A 161 -6.75 -26.94 14.00
N SER A 162 -7.60 -27.95 13.83
CA SER A 162 -7.89 -28.59 12.54
C SER A 162 -8.49 -27.67 11.48
N ALA A 163 -9.09 -26.54 11.88
CA ALA A 163 -9.66 -25.54 10.97
C ALA A 163 -8.64 -24.45 10.56
N ILE A 164 -7.45 -24.43 11.19
CA ILE A 164 -6.42 -23.43 10.89
C ILE A 164 -5.71 -23.82 9.59
N LYS A 165 -6.06 -23.11 8.51
CA LYS A 165 -5.47 -23.22 7.17
C LYS A 165 -5.19 -21.81 6.63
N GLU A 166 -4.50 -21.71 5.49
CA GLU A 166 -4.18 -20.42 4.86
C GLU A 166 -5.41 -19.54 4.66
N ASP A 167 -6.51 -20.10 4.15
CA ASP A 167 -7.77 -19.38 3.95
C ASP A 167 -8.35 -18.81 5.24
N LEU A 168 -8.15 -19.51 6.37
CA LEU A 168 -8.57 -18.98 7.64
C LEU A 168 -7.69 -17.80 8.05
N ILE A 169 -6.37 -17.92 7.94
CA ILE A 169 -5.45 -16.83 8.24
C ILE A 169 -5.84 -15.59 7.40
N ASN A 170 -6.06 -15.75 6.10
CA ASN A 170 -6.47 -14.68 5.19
C ASN A 170 -7.72 -13.92 5.70
N LYS A 171 -8.68 -14.63 6.32
CA LYS A 171 -9.89 -14.01 6.90
C LYS A 171 -9.61 -13.19 8.17
N TYR A 172 -8.51 -13.47 8.86
CA TYR A 172 -8.11 -12.78 10.10
C TYR A 172 -7.09 -11.67 9.89
N LEU A 173 -6.56 -11.51 8.67
CA LEU A 173 -5.72 -10.34 8.33
C LEU A 173 -6.55 -9.05 8.34
N TRP A 174 -5.87 -7.90 8.37
CA TRP A 174 -6.55 -6.60 8.53
C TRP A 174 -7.46 -6.20 7.36
N VAL A 175 -7.21 -6.70 6.16
CA VAL A 175 -8.08 -6.49 4.99
C VAL A 175 -8.40 -7.83 4.33
N PRO A 176 -9.34 -8.60 4.89
CA PRO A 176 -9.75 -9.87 4.29
C PRO A 176 -10.39 -9.64 2.91
N GLY A 177 -10.05 -10.52 1.98
CA GLY A 177 -10.57 -10.48 0.60
C GLY A 177 -9.88 -9.48 -0.33
N LEU A 178 -8.86 -8.75 0.14
CA LEU A 178 -7.97 -8.04 -0.77
C LEU A 178 -7.10 -9.09 -1.50
N PRO A 179 -7.03 -9.08 -2.84
CA PRO A 179 -6.17 -10.01 -3.57
C PRO A 179 -4.70 -9.77 -3.20
N ASP A 180 -3.90 -10.82 -3.24
CA ASP A 180 -2.47 -10.72 -3.02
C ASP A 180 -1.82 -9.81 -4.09
N PRO A 181 -0.77 -9.05 -3.74
CA PRO A 181 -0.08 -8.22 -4.71
C PRO A 181 0.69 -9.09 -5.73
N ASP A 182 0.50 -8.78 -7.01
CA ASP A 182 1.28 -9.41 -8.08
C ASP A 182 2.74 -8.97 -8.06
N ILE A 183 2.96 -7.72 -7.68
CA ILE A 183 4.29 -7.11 -7.60
C ILE A 183 4.36 -6.11 -6.45
N ILE A 184 5.46 -6.15 -5.72
CA ILE A 184 5.84 -5.11 -4.75
C ILE A 184 6.93 -4.24 -5.35
N VAL A 185 6.67 -2.94 -5.39
CA VAL A 185 7.60 -1.93 -5.88
C VAL A 185 8.14 -1.13 -4.71
N ARG A 186 9.45 -0.99 -4.60
CA ARG A 186 10.06 -0.13 -3.58
C ARG A 186 11.06 0.83 -4.17
N THR A 187 10.97 2.07 -3.72
CA THR A 187 11.97 3.11 -4.02
C THR A 187 13.08 3.14 -2.95
N SER A 188 14.30 3.50 -3.34
CA SER A 188 15.46 3.79 -2.46
C SER A 188 16.15 2.63 -1.78
N GLU A 189 15.49 1.49 -1.57
CA GLU A 189 16.01 0.37 -0.79
C GLU A 189 15.56 -0.96 -1.39
N MET A 190 16.29 -2.05 -1.09
CA MET A 190 16.07 -3.37 -1.69
C MET A 190 15.60 -4.39 -0.63
N ARG A 191 14.51 -4.08 0.10
CA ARG A 191 13.89 -4.96 1.11
C ARG A 191 12.42 -4.62 1.33
N LEU A 192 11.62 -5.55 1.83
CA LEU A 192 10.18 -5.37 2.07
C LEU A 192 9.86 -4.59 3.35
N SER A 193 10.74 -4.56 4.32
CA SER A 193 10.54 -3.90 5.63
C SER A 193 9.20 -4.23 6.30
N GLY A 194 8.78 -5.48 6.20
CA GLY A 194 7.54 -5.94 6.82
C GLY A 194 6.25 -5.63 6.05
N PHE A 195 6.33 -5.06 4.85
CA PHE A 195 5.16 -4.73 4.06
C PHE A 195 4.49 -5.96 3.47
N LEU A 196 3.20 -6.16 3.76
CA LEU A 196 2.34 -7.24 3.27
C LEU A 196 3.03 -8.63 3.31
N LEU A 197 3.68 -8.98 4.45
CA LEU A 197 4.54 -10.17 4.53
C LEU A 197 3.82 -11.46 4.14
N TRP A 198 2.62 -11.67 4.63
CA TRP A 198 1.82 -12.85 4.30
C TRP A 198 1.39 -12.83 2.84
N GLN A 199 0.86 -11.71 2.40
CA GLN A 199 0.25 -11.56 1.08
C GLN A 199 1.29 -11.50 -0.06
N SER A 200 2.56 -11.16 0.24
CA SER A 200 3.61 -11.02 -0.76
C SER A 200 4.42 -12.29 -1.03
N ALA A 201 4.00 -13.43 -0.47
CA ALA A 201 4.74 -14.69 -0.57
C ALA A 201 5.08 -15.08 -2.02
N TYR A 202 4.21 -14.77 -2.98
CA TYR A 202 4.40 -15.03 -4.41
C TYR A 202 4.46 -13.77 -5.26
N SER A 203 4.65 -12.60 -4.65
CA SER A 203 4.79 -11.34 -5.38
C SER A 203 6.14 -11.24 -6.07
N GLU A 204 6.14 -10.69 -7.28
CA GLU A 204 7.38 -10.22 -7.89
C GLU A 204 7.91 -9.00 -7.13
N LEU A 205 9.23 -8.83 -7.07
CA LEU A 205 9.86 -7.70 -6.40
C LEU A 205 10.53 -6.80 -7.45
N CYS A 206 10.25 -5.51 -7.40
CA CYS A 206 10.88 -4.50 -8.24
C CYS A 206 11.44 -3.37 -7.37
N PHE A 207 12.74 -3.11 -7.49
CA PHE A 207 13.42 -2.07 -6.74
C PHE A 207 13.85 -0.96 -7.68
N ILE A 208 13.49 0.30 -7.34
CA ILE A 208 13.79 1.47 -8.15
C ILE A 208 14.81 2.34 -7.41
N ASP A 209 15.96 2.55 -8.02
CA ASP A 209 17.01 3.43 -7.48
C ASP A 209 16.66 4.91 -7.66
N LYS A 210 15.55 5.31 -7.03
CA LYS A 210 15.08 6.69 -6.94
C LYS A 210 14.41 6.90 -5.59
N TYR A 211 14.34 8.14 -5.13
CA TYR A 211 13.51 8.52 -4.00
C TYR A 211 12.04 8.67 -4.42
N TRP A 212 11.10 8.27 -3.57
CA TRP A 212 9.66 8.33 -3.87
C TRP A 212 9.17 9.67 -4.43
N PRO A 213 9.55 10.87 -3.90
CA PRO A 213 9.12 12.15 -4.46
C PRO A 213 9.54 12.36 -5.92
N SER A 214 10.61 11.69 -6.37
CA SER A 214 11.13 11.76 -7.73
C SER A 214 10.51 10.76 -8.70
N MET A 215 9.59 9.90 -8.26
CA MET A 215 8.88 8.96 -9.15
C MET A 215 8.18 9.70 -10.29
N THR A 216 8.21 9.10 -11.47
CA THR A 216 7.57 9.61 -12.69
C THR A 216 6.62 8.58 -13.27
N GLU A 217 5.81 8.98 -14.24
CA GLU A 217 4.95 8.04 -14.96
C GLU A 217 5.78 7.00 -15.75
N LYS A 218 6.93 7.40 -16.31
CA LYS A 218 7.87 6.49 -16.97
C LYS A 218 8.39 5.38 -16.04
N ASP A 219 8.54 5.67 -14.75
CA ASP A 219 8.96 4.64 -13.80
C ASP A 219 7.85 3.60 -13.58
N VAL A 220 6.57 4.03 -13.57
CA VAL A 220 5.44 3.09 -13.56
C VAL A 220 5.41 2.26 -14.85
N ASP A 221 5.64 2.87 -16.01
CA ASP A 221 5.78 2.12 -17.29
C ASP A 221 6.91 1.10 -17.21
N GLY A 222 8.04 1.48 -16.64
CA GLY A 222 9.18 0.57 -16.43
C GLY A 222 8.82 -0.63 -15.56
N VAL A 223 8.08 -0.43 -14.47
CA VAL A 223 7.57 -1.50 -13.60
C VAL A 223 6.67 -2.45 -14.39
N LEU A 224 5.74 -1.92 -15.17
CA LEU A 224 4.82 -2.74 -15.96
C LEU A 224 5.55 -3.53 -17.05
N ALA A 225 6.53 -2.93 -17.72
CA ALA A 225 7.37 -3.60 -18.71
C ALA A 225 8.20 -4.70 -18.07
N GLU A 226 8.77 -4.46 -16.88
CA GLU A 226 9.52 -5.46 -16.13
C GLU A 226 8.63 -6.64 -15.72
N TYR A 227 7.45 -6.35 -15.15
CA TYR A 227 6.48 -7.38 -14.76
C TYR A 227 6.03 -8.23 -15.96
N SER A 228 5.74 -7.59 -17.08
CA SER A 228 5.30 -8.28 -18.32
C SER A 228 6.33 -9.26 -18.88
N ARG A 229 7.64 -9.01 -18.65
CA ARG A 229 8.72 -9.91 -19.08
C ARG A 229 8.91 -11.12 -18.19
N ARG A 230 8.44 -11.07 -16.94
CA ARG A 230 8.62 -12.16 -15.97
C ARG A 230 7.64 -13.29 -16.24
N LYS A 231 8.13 -14.53 -16.18
CA LYS A 231 7.30 -15.73 -16.26
C LYS A 231 6.98 -16.22 -14.84
N ARG A 232 5.76 -15.99 -14.37
CA ARG A 232 5.29 -16.46 -13.06
C ARG A 232 4.98 -17.96 -13.13
N ARG A 233 5.76 -18.77 -12.45
CA ARG A 233 5.63 -20.23 -12.49
C ARG A 233 4.86 -20.81 -11.30
N PHE A 234 4.65 -20.07 -10.22
CA PHE A 234 3.92 -20.49 -9.01
C PHE A 234 4.32 -21.90 -8.50
N GLY A 235 5.62 -22.22 -8.56
CA GLY A 235 6.12 -23.55 -8.15
C GLY A 235 5.84 -24.69 -9.13
N ARG A 236 5.42 -24.40 -10.36
CA ARG A 236 5.18 -25.38 -11.44
C ARG A 236 6.26 -25.31 -12.50
#